data_2ce07c228da489a6f3871affc33a4dec
#
_entry.id   2ce07c228da489a6f3871affc33a4dec
#
_cell.length_a   1.000
_cell.length_b   1.000
_cell.length_c   1.000
_cell.angle_alpha   90.00
_cell.angle_beta   90.00
_cell.angle_gamma   90.00
#
_symmetry.space_group_name_H-M   'P 1'
#
loop_
_entity.id
_entity.type
_entity.pdbx_description
1 polymer ?
#
loop_
_entity_poly.entity_id
_entity_poly.type
_entity_poly.pdbx_seq_one_letter_code
_entity_poly.pdbx_strand_id
1 'polypeptide(L)'
;MTYCLGIVTADGLIMASDSRSNAGFDQVNTCQKMHRFVTEGERVFVILTSGSLSISQSVVSLLRVDFEAGRGLAKAGSLYEAARIVGECVRRVSDIDRAALERDSFDFNVTLLLGGQVLGEEPGLYLIYPQGNPLKATADSPYLQLGECKYGRPILDRGIDTDTSLEIAAKYALLSFDATIRSNVTVGPPIDLLLYERDSLAITRSRRLAAFDADLQVIHASWEQALRRAVEQLPEIRFEPAPARPASDSPAAPSTLAGK
;
A
#
# COMPACT_ATOMS: atom_id res chain seq x y z
N MET A 1 -8.34 8.64 -2.24
CA MET A 1 -7.92 7.27 -1.92
C MET A 1 -6.60 7.30 -1.16
N THR A 2 -6.09 6.19 -0.71
CA THR A 2 -4.87 6.03 0.09
C THR A 2 -4.06 4.90 -0.52
N TYR A 3 -2.75 4.91 -0.35
CA TYR A 3 -1.92 3.75 -0.54
C TYR A 3 -0.98 3.57 0.66
N CYS A 4 -1.11 2.45 1.35
CA CYS A 4 -0.21 2.05 2.42
C CYS A 4 0.30 0.63 2.17
N LEU A 5 1.53 0.38 2.60
CA LEU A 5 2.24 -0.88 2.40
C LEU A 5 3.02 -1.26 3.66
N GLY A 6 2.92 -2.52 4.05
CA GLY A 6 3.81 -3.17 5.00
C GLY A 6 4.46 -4.38 4.34
N ILE A 7 5.75 -4.58 4.54
CA ILE A 7 6.52 -5.75 4.10
C ILE A 7 7.22 -6.34 5.32
N VAL A 8 7.19 -7.64 5.47
CA VAL A 8 7.92 -8.38 6.51
C VAL A 8 8.94 -9.29 5.85
N THR A 9 10.21 -9.19 6.28
CA THR A 9 11.32 -10.02 5.83
C THR A 9 12.03 -10.65 7.02
N ALA A 10 12.98 -11.53 6.77
CA ALA A 10 13.81 -12.09 7.82
C ALA A 10 14.60 -11.01 8.60
N ASP A 11 14.95 -9.90 7.94
CA ASP A 11 15.73 -8.80 8.52
C ASP A 11 14.87 -7.80 9.29
N GLY A 12 13.53 -7.81 9.15
CA GLY A 12 12.63 -6.88 9.84
C GLY A 12 11.43 -6.43 9.01
N LEU A 13 11.08 -5.13 9.07
CA LEU A 13 9.86 -4.59 8.48
C LEU A 13 10.14 -3.32 7.65
N ILE A 14 9.42 -3.18 6.56
CA ILE A 14 9.21 -1.92 5.85
C ILE A 14 7.76 -1.48 6.07
N MET A 15 7.56 -0.24 6.51
CA MET A 15 6.25 0.38 6.60
C MET A 15 6.25 1.67 5.78
N ALA A 16 5.31 1.83 4.87
CA ALA A 16 5.24 3.01 4.02
C ALA A 16 3.80 3.46 3.80
N SER A 17 3.58 4.78 3.75
CA SER A 17 2.28 5.37 3.44
C SER A 17 2.41 6.63 2.60
N ASP A 18 1.46 6.88 1.72
CA ASP A 18 1.24 8.21 1.17
C ASP A 18 0.64 9.14 2.25
N SER A 19 0.64 10.43 1.98
CA SER A 19 0.05 11.42 2.89
C SER A 19 -1.08 12.23 2.25
N ARG A 20 -1.44 11.95 0.99
CA ARG A 20 -2.51 12.69 0.32
C ARG A 20 -3.87 12.34 0.89
N SER A 21 -4.66 13.35 1.21
CA SER A 21 -6.08 13.24 1.59
C SER A 21 -6.90 14.07 0.63
N ASN A 22 -7.98 13.49 0.09
CA ASN A 22 -8.89 14.16 -0.83
C ASN A 22 -10.26 14.28 -0.17
N ALA A 23 -10.69 15.51 0.09
CA ALA A 23 -12.04 15.84 0.51
C ALA A 23 -12.78 16.45 -0.71
N GLY A 24 -13.39 15.59 -1.53
CA GLY A 24 -13.98 16.02 -2.80
C GLY A 24 -12.94 16.13 -3.93
N PHE A 25 -13.36 16.74 -5.07
CA PHE A 25 -12.51 16.85 -6.26
C PHE A 25 -11.45 17.97 -6.17
N ASP A 26 -11.67 18.97 -5.32
CA ASP A 26 -10.90 20.21 -5.33
C ASP A 26 -10.01 20.43 -4.10
N GLN A 27 -10.12 19.60 -3.07
CA GLN A 27 -9.36 19.77 -1.84
C GLN A 27 -8.35 18.64 -1.65
N VAL A 28 -7.11 18.89 -2.08
CA VAL A 28 -5.98 18.02 -1.79
C VAL A 28 -5.29 18.54 -0.53
N ASN A 29 -5.41 17.78 0.55
CA ASN A 29 -4.72 18.05 1.81
C ASN A 29 -3.70 16.95 2.08
N THR A 30 -2.79 17.21 3.01
CA THR A 30 -1.89 16.19 3.55
C THR A 30 -2.35 15.78 4.95
N CYS A 31 -2.38 14.48 5.21
CA CYS A 31 -2.64 13.93 6.54
C CYS A 31 -1.60 12.86 6.89
N GLN A 32 -1.31 12.75 8.17
CA GLN A 32 -0.46 11.68 8.67
C GLN A 32 -1.26 10.38 8.71
N LYS A 33 -0.74 9.34 8.02
CA LYS A 33 -1.33 8.00 7.99
C LYS A 33 -0.48 6.96 8.74
N MET A 34 0.76 7.31 9.10
CA MET A 34 1.68 6.46 9.85
C MET A 34 1.78 6.93 11.30
N HIS A 35 1.46 6.05 12.25
CA HIS A 35 1.45 6.33 13.67
C HIS A 35 2.34 5.32 14.41
N ARG A 36 3.16 5.80 15.35
CA ARG A 36 4.16 5.02 16.06
C ARG A 36 3.80 4.93 17.54
N PHE A 37 3.95 3.74 18.10
CA PHE A 37 3.76 3.41 19.51
C PHE A 37 4.98 2.60 19.94
N VAL A 38 5.90 3.21 20.68
CA VAL A 38 7.19 2.64 21.00
C VAL A 38 7.45 2.70 22.50
N THR A 39 7.82 1.57 23.07
CA THR A 39 8.49 1.47 24.37
C THR A 39 9.86 0.88 24.08
N GLU A 40 10.88 1.74 24.02
CA GLU A 40 12.22 1.35 23.60
C GLU A 40 12.76 0.16 24.43
N GLY A 41 13.36 -0.79 23.73
CA GLY A 41 13.87 -2.02 24.33
C GLY A 41 12.81 -3.07 24.70
N GLU A 42 11.51 -2.75 24.55
CA GLU A 42 10.44 -3.69 24.87
C GLU A 42 9.54 -4.01 23.66
N ARG A 43 9.05 -2.99 22.97
CA ARG A 43 8.09 -3.15 21.88
C ARG A 43 8.04 -1.97 20.93
N VAL A 44 7.83 -2.27 19.68
CA VAL A 44 7.62 -1.29 18.61
C VAL A 44 6.37 -1.66 17.84
N PHE A 45 5.43 -0.73 17.70
CA PHE A 45 4.27 -0.87 16.84
C PHE A 45 4.16 0.34 15.91
N VAL A 46 3.90 0.07 14.65
CA VAL A 46 3.63 1.07 13.61
C VAL A 46 2.27 0.76 12.99
N ILE A 47 1.37 1.74 13.03
CA ILE A 47 0.02 1.61 12.48
C ILE A 47 -0.10 2.52 11.26
N LEU A 48 -0.54 1.94 10.13
CA LEU A 48 -0.92 2.68 8.94
C LEU A 48 -2.45 2.68 8.81
N THR A 49 -3.01 3.81 8.38
CA THR A 49 -4.46 4.00 8.34
C THR A 49 -4.98 4.25 6.92
N SER A 50 -6.16 3.69 6.61
CA SER A 50 -6.89 3.91 5.36
C SER A 50 -8.39 3.97 5.62
N GLY A 51 -9.13 4.64 4.74
CA GLY A 51 -10.57 4.83 4.83
C GLY A 51 -10.96 6.23 5.29
N SER A 52 -12.04 6.36 6.08
CA SER A 52 -12.49 7.64 6.60
C SER A 52 -11.45 8.24 7.56
N LEU A 53 -11.09 9.50 7.32
CA LEU A 53 -10.10 10.21 8.12
C LEU A 53 -10.60 10.43 9.55
N SER A 54 -11.87 10.81 9.74
CA SER A 54 -12.45 11.04 11.07
C SER A 54 -12.44 9.78 11.92
N ILE A 55 -12.83 8.64 11.34
CA ILE A 55 -12.85 7.34 12.02
C ILE A 55 -11.42 6.91 12.39
N SER A 56 -10.48 7.00 11.43
CA SER A 56 -9.09 6.62 11.68
C SER A 56 -8.43 7.50 12.74
N GLN A 57 -8.73 8.81 12.76
CA GLN A 57 -8.26 9.72 13.80
C GLN A 57 -8.85 9.37 15.17
N SER A 58 -10.14 9.02 15.26
CA SER A 58 -10.77 8.57 16.50
C SER A 58 -10.09 7.31 17.05
N VAL A 59 -9.86 6.31 16.19
CA VAL A 59 -9.16 5.06 16.59
C VAL A 59 -7.75 5.38 17.10
N VAL A 60 -6.98 6.15 16.35
CA VAL A 60 -5.58 6.48 16.71
C VAL A 60 -5.54 7.31 18.00
N SER A 61 -6.47 8.24 18.18
CA SER A 61 -6.56 9.07 19.42
C SER A 61 -6.82 8.21 20.65
N LEU A 62 -7.77 7.28 20.57
CA LEU A 62 -8.06 6.37 21.68
C LEU A 62 -6.87 5.45 22.00
N LEU A 63 -6.23 4.89 20.97
CA LEU A 63 -5.02 4.07 21.15
C LEU A 63 -3.89 4.87 21.81
N ARG A 64 -3.72 6.15 21.45
CA ARG A 64 -2.69 7.02 22.02
C ARG A 64 -2.96 7.36 23.48
N VAL A 65 -4.19 7.72 23.80
CA VAL A 65 -4.60 7.98 25.21
C VAL A 65 -4.34 6.76 26.09
N ASP A 66 -4.71 5.56 25.62
CA ASP A 66 -4.46 4.34 26.39
C ASP A 66 -2.96 4.01 26.49
N PHE A 67 -2.19 4.22 25.41
CA PHE A 67 -0.75 4.01 25.40
C PHE A 67 0.00 4.93 26.37
N GLU A 68 -0.30 6.24 26.33
CA GLU A 68 0.27 7.24 27.22
C GLU A 68 -0.10 7.02 28.69
N ALA A 69 -1.25 6.42 28.94
CA ALA A 69 -1.67 5.99 30.29
C ALA A 69 -1.07 4.63 30.72
N GLY A 70 -0.14 4.07 29.94
CA GLY A 70 0.48 2.79 30.23
C GLY A 70 -0.46 1.59 30.07
N ARG A 71 -1.48 1.69 29.24
CA ARG A 71 -2.49 0.64 28.96
C ARG A 71 -2.47 0.23 27.49
N GLY A 72 -3.29 -0.74 27.16
CA GLY A 72 -3.48 -1.20 25.78
C GLY A 72 -2.17 -1.60 25.13
N LEU A 73 -1.80 -0.97 24.02
CA LEU A 73 -0.56 -1.28 23.28
C LEU A 73 0.71 -1.18 24.15
N ALA A 74 0.71 -0.31 25.20
CA ALA A 74 1.85 -0.20 26.11
C ALA A 74 2.07 -1.46 26.96
N LYS A 75 1.10 -2.36 27.04
CA LYS A 75 1.14 -3.60 27.84
C LYS A 75 0.97 -4.86 26.99
N ALA A 76 0.79 -4.74 25.68
CA ALA A 76 0.62 -5.90 24.80
C ALA A 76 1.82 -6.85 24.93
N GLY A 77 1.57 -8.08 25.33
CA GLY A 77 2.59 -9.10 25.53
C GLY A 77 2.96 -9.84 24.24
N SER A 78 2.22 -9.60 23.15
CA SER A 78 2.48 -10.16 21.84
C SER A 78 2.00 -9.24 20.73
N LEU A 79 2.53 -9.41 19.51
CA LEU A 79 2.04 -8.67 18.35
C LEU A 79 0.59 -9.05 17.99
N TYR A 80 0.18 -10.31 18.23
CA TYR A 80 -1.21 -10.71 18.06
C TYR A 80 -2.14 -10.02 19.06
N GLU A 81 -1.74 -9.90 20.32
CA GLU A 81 -2.49 -9.16 21.32
C GLU A 81 -2.62 -7.67 20.94
N ALA A 82 -1.53 -7.06 20.46
CA ALA A 82 -1.57 -5.71 19.94
C ALA A 82 -2.59 -5.57 18.79
N ALA A 83 -2.61 -6.52 17.85
CA ALA A 83 -3.59 -6.54 16.76
C ALA A 83 -5.03 -6.66 17.26
N ARG A 84 -5.28 -7.45 18.32
CA ARG A 84 -6.58 -7.57 18.97
C ARG A 84 -7.01 -6.27 19.66
N ILE A 85 -6.09 -5.61 20.36
CA ILE A 85 -6.32 -4.31 21.02
C ILE A 85 -6.71 -3.25 19.98
N VAL A 86 -5.99 -3.18 18.86
CA VAL A 86 -6.34 -2.26 17.77
C VAL A 86 -7.72 -2.59 17.21
N GLY A 87 -8.03 -3.87 16.98
CA GLY A 87 -9.34 -4.31 16.51
C GLY A 87 -10.48 -4.00 17.48
N GLU A 88 -10.26 -4.11 18.78
CA GLU A 88 -11.24 -3.70 19.81
C GLU A 88 -11.47 -2.20 19.80
N CYS A 89 -10.41 -1.42 19.61
CA CYS A 89 -10.53 0.03 19.46
C CYS A 89 -11.36 0.41 18.22
N VAL A 90 -11.18 -0.28 17.09
CA VAL A 90 -12.03 -0.09 15.89
C VAL A 90 -13.49 -0.38 16.20
N ARG A 91 -13.81 -1.48 16.92
CA ARG A 91 -15.19 -1.80 17.33
C ARG A 91 -15.79 -0.75 18.25
N ARG A 92 -15.03 -0.26 19.25
CA ARG A 92 -15.48 0.82 20.14
C ARG A 92 -15.87 2.08 19.36
N VAL A 93 -15.08 2.50 18.39
CA VAL A 93 -15.42 3.65 17.52
C VAL A 93 -16.63 3.32 16.65
N SER A 94 -16.71 2.10 16.12
CA SER A 94 -17.87 1.64 15.34
C SER A 94 -19.16 1.69 16.15
N ASP A 95 -19.14 1.24 17.40
CA ASP A 95 -20.33 1.24 18.28
C ASP A 95 -20.83 2.66 18.57
N ILE A 96 -19.93 3.65 18.59
CA ILE A 96 -20.28 5.06 18.81
C ILE A 96 -20.80 5.72 17.52
N ASP A 97 -20.08 5.56 16.40
CA ASP A 97 -20.23 6.43 15.24
C ASP A 97 -21.06 5.80 14.10
N ARG A 98 -21.09 4.46 13.98
CA ARG A 98 -21.69 3.76 12.83
C ARG A 98 -23.14 4.14 12.61
N ALA A 99 -23.97 4.12 13.64
CA ALA A 99 -25.39 4.40 13.51
C ALA A 99 -25.69 5.84 13.06
N ALA A 100 -24.82 6.80 13.41
CA ALA A 100 -24.93 8.18 12.96
C ALA A 100 -24.52 8.32 11.51
N LEU A 101 -23.42 7.67 11.11
CA LEU A 101 -22.91 7.70 9.73
C LEU A 101 -23.91 7.06 8.76
N GLU A 102 -24.45 5.88 9.07
CA GLU A 102 -25.40 5.15 8.22
C GLU A 102 -26.71 5.91 8.00
N ARG A 103 -27.17 6.70 8.97
CA ARG A 103 -28.35 7.57 8.80
C ARG A 103 -28.15 8.62 7.69
N ASP A 104 -26.92 9.09 7.52
CA ASP A 104 -26.56 10.08 6.49
C ASP A 104 -25.95 9.42 5.24
N SER A 105 -26.12 8.10 5.10
CA SER A 105 -25.61 7.29 3.96
C SER A 105 -24.09 7.31 3.81
N PHE A 106 -23.37 7.45 4.93
CA PHE A 106 -21.92 7.27 4.99
C PHE A 106 -21.56 5.90 5.54
N ASP A 107 -20.69 5.18 4.84
CA ASP A 107 -20.18 3.90 5.31
C ASP A 107 -19.14 4.07 6.43
N PHE A 108 -19.23 3.22 7.46
CA PHE A 108 -18.16 3.06 8.42
C PHE A 108 -17.01 2.30 7.73
N ASN A 109 -16.01 3.05 7.27
CA ASN A 109 -14.90 2.50 6.50
C ASN A 109 -13.56 2.90 7.13
N VAL A 110 -12.89 1.93 7.73
CA VAL A 110 -11.51 2.04 8.24
C VAL A 110 -10.83 0.69 8.11
N THR A 111 -9.62 0.68 7.60
CA THR A 111 -8.75 -0.51 7.56
C THR A 111 -7.36 -0.08 8.00
N LEU A 112 -6.71 -0.90 8.81
CA LEU A 112 -5.42 -0.56 9.39
C LEU A 112 -4.39 -1.65 9.06
N LEU A 113 -3.11 -1.26 8.91
CA LEU A 113 -1.98 -2.17 9.00
C LEU A 113 -1.28 -1.93 10.34
N LEU A 114 -0.98 -2.99 11.04
CA LEU A 114 -0.15 -3.01 12.24
C LEU A 114 1.10 -3.81 11.93
N GLY A 115 2.26 -3.15 11.90
CA GLY A 115 3.57 -3.80 11.87
C GLY A 115 4.30 -3.57 13.18
N GLY A 116 5.13 -4.52 13.60
CA GLY A 116 5.91 -4.34 14.81
C GLY A 116 6.54 -5.60 15.35
N GLN A 117 7.10 -5.45 16.55
CA GLN A 117 7.74 -6.52 17.31
C GLN A 117 7.59 -6.26 18.81
N VAL A 118 7.44 -7.33 19.58
CA VAL A 118 7.57 -7.36 21.03
C VAL A 118 8.85 -8.13 21.37
N LEU A 119 9.52 -7.73 22.42
CA LEU A 119 10.75 -8.40 22.88
C LEU A 119 10.53 -9.92 23.01
N GLY A 120 11.40 -10.71 22.37
CA GLY A 120 11.33 -12.15 22.36
C GLY A 120 10.38 -12.77 21.32
N GLU A 121 9.68 -11.95 20.53
CA GLU A 121 8.88 -12.42 19.39
C GLU A 121 9.54 -12.07 18.05
N GLU A 122 9.07 -12.68 16.97
CA GLU A 122 9.42 -12.34 15.60
C GLU A 122 8.71 -11.03 15.17
N PRO A 123 9.34 -10.20 14.33
CA PRO A 123 8.65 -9.11 13.66
C PRO A 123 7.47 -9.64 12.85
N GLY A 124 6.39 -8.90 12.80
CA GLY A 124 5.21 -9.34 12.06
C GLY A 124 4.35 -8.21 11.56
N LEU A 125 3.37 -8.55 10.74
CA LEU A 125 2.48 -7.62 10.08
C LEU A 125 1.04 -8.17 10.10
N TYR A 126 0.09 -7.31 10.48
CA TYR A 126 -1.33 -7.62 10.49
C TYR A 126 -2.14 -6.57 9.75
N LEU A 127 -3.11 -7.01 8.98
CA LEU A 127 -4.19 -6.19 8.45
C LEU A 127 -5.38 -6.29 9.40
N ILE A 128 -5.92 -5.15 9.84
CA ILE A 128 -7.09 -5.07 10.72
C ILE A 128 -8.27 -4.58 9.88
N TYR A 129 -9.29 -5.43 9.75
CA TYR A 129 -10.51 -5.13 8.99
C TYR A 129 -11.43 -4.15 9.74
N PRO A 130 -12.42 -3.53 9.06
CA PRO A 130 -13.40 -2.66 9.70
C PRO A 130 -14.20 -3.33 10.84
N GLN A 131 -14.26 -4.67 10.84
CA GLN A 131 -14.89 -5.48 11.89
C GLN A 131 -13.96 -5.72 13.08
N GLY A 132 -12.71 -5.23 13.02
CA GLY A 132 -11.71 -5.37 14.07
C GLY A 132 -11.05 -6.74 14.16
N ASN A 133 -11.24 -7.63 13.16
CA ASN A 133 -10.52 -8.89 13.10
C ASN A 133 -9.18 -8.73 12.37
N PRO A 134 -8.07 -9.33 12.87
CA PRO A 134 -6.76 -9.26 12.25
C PRO A 134 -6.51 -10.41 11.27
N LEU A 135 -5.82 -10.12 10.17
CA LEU A 135 -5.23 -11.07 9.23
C LEU A 135 -3.70 -10.92 9.26
N LYS A 136 -2.97 -12.00 9.52
CA LYS A 136 -1.49 -12.00 9.56
C LYS A 136 -0.90 -12.19 8.17
N ALA A 137 0.17 -11.46 7.84
CA ALA A 137 1.04 -11.78 6.72
C ALA A 137 1.74 -13.12 6.96
N THR A 138 1.99 -13.87 5.88
CA THR A 138 2.62 -15.19 5.93
C THR A 138 3.90 -15.22 5.09
N ALA A 139 4.70 -16.25 5.18
CA ALA A 139 5.88 -16.41 4.34
C ALA A 139 5.54 -16.44 2.84
N ASP A 140 4.40 -17.02 2.47
CA ASP A 140 3.91 -17.05 1.07
C ASP A 140 3.32 -15.70 0.61
N SER A 141 3.01 -14.80 1.56
CA SER A 141 2.51 -13.46 1.29
C SER A 141 3.12 -12.49 2.30
N PRO A 142 4.41 -12.12 2.11
CA PRO A 142 5.18 -11.39 3.13
C PRO A 142 4.89 -9.87 3.11
N TYR A 143 3.86 -9.41 2.42
CA TYR A 143 3.45 -8.03 2.42
C TYR A 143 1.93 -7.88 2.47
N LEU A 144 1.47 -6.75 2.99
CA LEU A 144 0.06 -6.36 3.02
C LEU A 144 -0.08 -4.91 2.57
N GLN A 145 -1.18 -4.61 1.87
CA GLN A 145 -1.47 -3.30 1.30
C GLN A 145 -2.83 -2.78 1.76
N LEU A 146 -2.98 -1.45 1.83
CA LEU A 146 -4.26 -0.77 2.03
C LEU A 146 -4.53 0.22 0.90
N GLY A 147 -5.80 0.40 0.58
CA GLY A 147 -6.26 1.40 -0.37
C GLY A 147 -6.07 0.96 -1.82
N GLU A 148 -5.33 1.72 -2.62
CA GLU A 148 -5.13 1.46 -4.05
C GLU A 148 -4.05 0.42 -4.30
N CYS A 149 -4.39 -0.86 -4.13
CA CYS A 149 -3.41 -1.96 -4.15
C CYS A 149 -3.00 -2.42 -5.55
N LYS A 150 -3.84 -2.23 -6.58
CA LYS A 150 -3.71 -2.92 -7.87
C LYS A 150 -2.50 -2.49 -8.72
N TYR A 151 -2.06 -1.23 -8.62
CA TYR A 151 -0.96 -0.74 -9.46
C TYR A 151 0.42 -1.07 -8.90
N GLY A 152 0.56 -1.08 -7.58
CA GLY A 152 1.83 -1.42 -6.91
C GLY A 152 2.05 -2.92 -6.74
N ARG A 153 0.99 -3.70 -6.66
CA ARG A 153 1.04 -5.14 -6.39
C ARG A 153 1.89 -5.94 -7.39
N PRO A 154 1.78 -5.74 -8.72
CA PRO A 154 2.57 -6.49 -9.69
C PRO A 154 4.09 -6.33 -9.54
N ILE A 155 4.54 -5.25 -8.92
CA ILE A 155 5.95 -5.00 -8.62
C ILE A 155 6.37 -5.85 -7.41
N LEU A 156 5.56 -5.86 -6.36
CA LEU A 156 5.82 -6.61 -5.13
C LEU A 156 5.79 -8.12 -5.36
N ASP A 157 4.79 -8.62 -6.09
CA ASP A 157 4.63 -10.05 -6.41
C ASP A 157 5.83 -10.65 -7.17
N ARG A 158 6.63 -9.82 -7.86
CA ARG A 158 7.77 -10.27 -8.64
C ARG A 158 9.09 -10.24 -7.90
N GLY A 159 9.18 -9.55 -6.79
CA GLY A 159 10.49 -9.30 -6.20
C GLY A 159 10.56 -9.30 -4.69
N ILE A 160 9.45 -9.57 -3.99
CA ILE A 160 9.45 -9.63 -2.53
C ILE A 160 9.23 -11.07 -2.09
N ASP A 161 10.17 -11.54 -1.29
CA ASP A 161 10.12 -12.76 -0.51
C ASP A 161 10.64 -12.50 0.93
N THR A 162 10.64 -13.51 1.76
CA THR A 162 11.10 -13.41 3.15
C THR A 162 12.59 -13.18 3.29
N ASP A 163 13.40 -13.55 2.29
CA ASP A 163 14.85 -13.42 2.30
C ASP A 163 15.33 -12.11 1.68
N THR A 164 14.38 -11.29 1.18
CA THR A 164 14.68 -9.97 0.63
C THR A 164 15.23 -9.04 1.71
N SER A 165 16.42 -8.47 1.50
CA SER A 165 17.01 -7.52 2.47
C SER A 165 16.16 -6.25 2.62
N LEU A 166 16.22 -5.59 3.79
CA LEU A 166 15.44 -4.38 4.06
C LEU A 166 15.70 -3.26 3.04
N GLU A 167 16.94 -3.09 2.58
CA GLU A 167 17.30 -2.08 1.57
C GLU A 167 16.64 -2.36 0.22
N ILE A 168 16.60 -3.61 -0.19
CA ILE A 168 15.94 -4.03 -1.44
C ILE A 168 14.42 -3.93 -1.28
N ALA A 169 13.86 -4.39 -0.16
CA ALA A 169 12.44 -4.27 0.14
C ALA A 169 11.97 -2.81 0.15
N ALA A 170 12.79 -1.87 0.68
CA ALA A 170 12.51 -0.45 0.63
C ALA A 170 12.45 0.10 -0.81
N LYS A 171 13.35 -0.35 -1.70
CA LYS A 171 13.30 0.02 -3.12
C LYS A 171 12.03 -0.50 -3.79
N TYR A 172 11.65 -1.76 -3.56
CA TYR A 172 10.39 -2.32 -4.07
C TYR A 172 9.18 -1.56 -3.54
N ALA A 173 9.19 -1.16 -2.27
CA ALA A 173 8.14 -0.32 -1.71
C ALA A 173 8.03 1.00 -2.47
N LEU A 174 9.14 1.72 -2.69
CA LEU A 174 9.13 3.00 -3.42
C LEU A 174 8.73 2.83 -4.89
N LEU A 175 9.15 1.77 -5.58
CA LEU A 175 8.69 1.46 -6.94
C LEU A 175 7.20 1.15 -7.00
N SER A 176 6.67 0.47 -5.98
CA SER A 176 5.24 0.21 -5.83
C SER A 176 4.44 1.51 -5.64
N PHE A 177 4.97 2.48 -4.86
CA PHE A 177 4.41 3.83 -4.74
C PHE A 177 4.50 4.60 -6.06
N ASP A 178 5.63 4.56 -6.76
CA ASP A 178 5.82 5.20 -8.05
C ASP A 178 4.77 4.75 -9.08
N ALA A 179 4.60 3.43 -9.24
CA ALA A 179 3.59 2.86 -10.13
C ALA A 179 2.16 3.29 -9.76
N THR A 180 1.88 3.37 -8.46
CA THR A 180 0.55 3.75 -7.96
C THR A 180 0.29 5.25 -8.18
N ILE A 181 1.23 6.12 -7.86
CA ILE A 181 1.13 7.57 -8.04
C ILE A 181 0.96 7.93 -9.52
N ARG A 182 1.68 7.26 -10.41
CA ARG A 182 1.58 7.45 -11.86
C ARG A 182 0.19 7.10 -12.40
N SER A 183 -0.47 6.12 -11.82
CA SER A 183 -1.74 5.59 -12.30
C SER A 183 -2.96 6.12 -11.55
N ASN A 184 -2.77 6.75 -10.39
CA ASN A 184 -3.85 7.24 -9.54
C ASN A 184 -3.49 8.56 -8.86
N VAL A 185 -4.04 9.66 -9.37
CA VAL A 185 -3.82 11.03 -8.88
C VAL A 185 -4.20 11.25 -7.42
N THR A 186 -5.05 10.39 -6.85
CA THR A 186 -5.50 10.51 -5.46
C THR A 186 -4.49 10.00 -4.44
N VAL A 187 -3.46 9.29 -4.89
CA VAL A 187 -2.30 8.85 -4.09
C VAL A 187 -1.13 9.77 -4.42
N GLY A 188 -0.39 10.18 -3.41
CA GLY A 188 0.75 11.07 -3.68
C GLY A 188 1.55 11.48 -2.45
N PRO A 189 2.72 12.08 -2.73
CA PRO A 189 3.62 12.55 -1.68
C PRO A 189 2.99 13.63 -0.78
N PRO A 190 3.60 13.86 0.41
CA PRO A 190 4.76 13.18 0.95
C PRO A 190 4.57 11.69 1.19
N ILE A 191 5.62 10.87 1.01
CA ILE A 191 5.63 9.45 1.37
C ILE A 191 6.38 9.29 2.69
N ASP A 192 5.73 8.72 3.68
CA ASP A 192 6.38 8.30 4.92
C ASP A 192 6.92 6.87 4.73
N LEU A 193 8.23 6.70 4.92
CA LEU A 193 8.94 5.42 4.83
C LEU A 193 9.65 5.14 6.15
N LEU A 194 9.49 3.92 6.66
CA LEU A 194 10.12 3.47 7.88
C LEU A 194 10.70 2.07 7.66
N LEU A 195 11.95 1.88 8.06
CA LEU A 195 12.63 0.60 8.13
C LEU A 195 12.83 0.26 9.61
N TYR A 196 12.37 -0.92 9.98
CA TYR A 196 12.56 -1.47 11.30
C TYR A 196 13.44 -2.71 11.21
N GLU A 197 14.60 -2.65 11.84
CA GLU A 197 15.53 -3.77 11.91
C GLU A 197 15.08 -4.75 13.00
N ARG A 198 15.07 -6.03 12.69
CA ARG A 198 14.72 -7.11 13.61
C ARG A 198 15.50 -6.96 14.93
N ASP A 199 14.82 -7.19 16.04
CA ASP A 199 15.36 -7.14 17.42
C ASP A 199 15.94 -5.79 17.86
N SER A 200 15.85 -4.73 17.05
CA SER A 200 16.31 -3.40 17.46
C SER A 200 15.45 -2.77 18.56
N LEU A 201 14.17 -3.13 18.62
CA LEU A 201 13.14 -2.61 19.56
C LEU A 201 13.19 -1.07 19.69
N ALA A 202 13.60 -0.42 18.61
CA ALA A 202 13.66 1.03 18.44
C ALA A 202 13.44 1.40 16.97
N ILE A 203 12.98 2.62 16.71
CA ILE A 203 12.84 3.14 15.35
C ILE A 203 14.01 4.08 15.07
N THR A 204 15.02 3.60 14.35
CA THR A 204 16.24 4.33 14.02
C THR A 204 16.26 4.86 12.59
N ARG A 205 15.51 4.23 11.67
CA ARG A 205 15.52 4.54 10.24
C ARG A 205 14.13 4.91 9.75
N SER A 206 13.90 6.19 9.52
CA SER A 206 12.66 6.68 8.91
C SER A 206 12.90 7.95 8.12
N ARG A 207 12.11 8.15 7.06
CA ARG A 207 12.20 9.31 6.18
C ARG A 207 10.82 9.73 5.69
N ARG A 208 10.61 11.03 5.57
CA ARG A 208 9.47 11.62 4.87
C ARG A 208 9.96 12.20 3.56
N LEU A 209 9.52 11.61 2.46
CA LEU A 209 9.95 11.93 1.11
C LEU A 209 8.96 12.93 0.49
N ALA A 210 9.42 14.13 0.21
CA ALA A 210 8.61 15.18 -0.42
C ALA A 210 8.33 14.90 -1.91
N ALA A 211 7.45 15.68 -2.53
CA ALA A 211 7.06 15.51 -3.94
C ALA A 211 8.23 15.58 -4.94
N PHE A 212 9.27 16.35 -4.60
CA PHE A 212 10.46 16.52 -5.44
C PHE A 212 11.73 16.00 -4.75
N ASP A 213 11.58 14.96 -3.93
CA ASP A 213 12.71 14.32 -3.28
C ASP A 213 13.68 13.76 -4.32
N ALA A 214 14.97 14.09 -4.20
CA ALA A 214 15.98 13.74 -5.19
C ALA A 214 16.12 12.22 -5.37
N ASP A 215 16.04 11.45 -4.28
CA ASP A 215 16.17 10.00 -4.36
C ASP A 215 14.96 9.36 -5.03
N LEU A 216 13.73 9.88 -4.82
CA LEU A 216 12.55 9.43 -5.54
C LEU A 216 12.69 9.68 -7.05
N GLN A 217 13.21 10.85 -7.44
CA GLN A 217 13.43 11.16 -8.86
C GLN A 217 14.47 10.25 -9.50
N VAL A 218 15.58 9.98 -8.79
CA VAL A 218 16.62 9.06 -9.27
C VAL A 218 16.10 7.63 -9.38
N ILE A 219 15.35 7.15 -8.40
CA ILE A 219 14.73 5.81 -8.44
C ILE A 219 13.76 5.71 -9.61
N HIS A 220 12.88 6.71 -9.80
CA HIS A 220 11.93 6.76 -10.90
C HIS A 220 12.65 6.71 -12.27
N ALA A 221 13.60 7.63 -12.52
CA ALA A 221 14.33 7.69 -13.80
C ALA A 221 15.13 6.41 -14.09
N SER A 222 15.81 5.87 -13.06
CA SER A 222 16.58 4.64 -13.19
C SER A 222 15.70 3.44 -13.51
N TRP A 223 14.53 3.35 -12.87
CA TRP A 223 13.55 2.30 -13.11
C TRP A 223 12.97 2.36 -14.52
N GLU A 224 12.54 3.54 -14.98
CA GLU A 224 12.03 3.71 -16.35
C GLU A 224 13.08 3.27 -17.39
N GLN A 225 14.34 3.66 -17.21
CA GLN A 225 15.41 3.27 -18.12
C GLN A 225 15.66 1.76 -18.08
N ALA A 226 15.71 1.17 -16.89
CA ALA A 226 15.93 -0.27 -16.74
C ALA A 226 14.80 -1.08 -17.39
N LEU A 227 13.54 -0.66 -17.22
CA LEU A 227 12.38 -1.32 -17.80
C LEU A 227 12.41 -1.26 -19.34
N ARG A 228 12.74 -0.11 -19.95
CA ARG A 228 12.88 0.02 -21.42
C ARG A 228 13.95 -0.91 -21.96
N ARG A 229 15.13 -0.94 -21.33
CA ARG A 229 16.22 -1.86 -21.72
C ARG A 229 15.82 -3.33 -21.61
N ALA A 230 15.10 -3.69 -20.52
CA ALA A 230 14.63 -5.05 -20.36
C ALA A 230 13.66 -5.48 -21.47
N VAL A 231 12.73 -4.59 -21.87
CA VAL A 231 11.79 -4.84 -22.96
C VAL A 231 12.49 -5.00 -24.31
N GLU A 232 13.51 -4.14 -24.60
CA GLU A 232 14.33 -4.24 -25.83
C GLU A 232 15.10 -5.57 -25.94
N GLN A 233 15.40 -6.22 -24.82
CA GLN A 233 16.11 -7.49 -24.77
C GLN A 233 15.18 -8.73 -24.85
N LEU A 234 13.85 -8.54 -24.87
CA LEU A 234 12.92 -9.65 -25.02
C LEU A 234 13.01 -10.26 -26.43
N PRO A 235 12.74 -11.58 -26.58
CA PRO A 235 12.69 -12.23 -27.89
C PRO A 235 11.68 -11.57 -28.82
N GLU A 236 11.98 -11.58 -30.12
CA GLU A 236 11.05 -11.09 -31.15
C GLU A 236 9.73 -11.87 -31.16
N ILE A 237 8.63 -11.17 -31.31
CA ILE A 237 7.30 -11.75 -31.48
C ILE A 237 7.15 -12.16 -32.95
N ARG A 238 6.88 -13.44 -33.22
CA ARG A 238 6.57 -13.94 -34.55
C ARG A 238 5.09 -13.71 -34.85
N PHE A 239 4.83 -12.99 -35.95
CA PHE A 239 3.47 -12.82 -36.46
C PHE A 239 3.22 -13.79 -37.60
N GLU A 240 2.06 -14.43 -37.63
CA GLU A 240 1.61 -15.18 -38.79
C GLU A 240 1.26 -14.22 -39.92
N PRO A 241 1.60 -14.56 -41.21
CA PRO A 241 1.21 -13.72 -42.35
C PRO A 241 -0.33 -13.63 -42.39
N ALA A 242 -0.83 -12.41 -42.63
CA ALA A 242 -2.28 -12.22 -42.77
C ALA A 242 -2.80 -13.09 -43.92
N PRO A 243 -3.99 -13.74 -43.78
CA PRO A 243 -4.58 -14.51 -44.87
C PRO A 243 -4.72 -13.61 -46.10
N ALA A 244 -4.32 -14.16 -47.26
CA ALA A 244 -4.42 -13.44 -48.53
C ALA A 244 -5.87 -12.94 -48.72
N ARG A 245 -6.01 -11.66 -49.01
CA ARG A 245 -7.33 -11.11 -49.35
C ARG A 245 -7.85 -11.90 -50.54
N PRO A 246 -9.10 -12.46 -50.50
CA PRO A 246 -9.69 -13.03 -51.72
C PRO A 246 -9.67 -11.97 -52.81
N ALA A 247 -9.23 -12.38 -54.00
CA ALA A 247 -9.24 -11.50 -55.16
C ALA A 247 -10.65 -10.95 -55.33
N SER A 248 -10.79 -9.63 -55.23
CA SER A 248 -12.05 -8.98 -55.50
C SER A 248 -12.40 -9.26 -56.95
N ASP A 249 -13.53 -9.94 -57.23
CA ASP A 249 -14.08 -10.03 -58.57
C ASP A 249 -14.11 -8.64 -59.19
N SER A 250 -13.37 -8.47 -60.26
CA SER A 250 -13.44 -7.24 -61.05
C SER A 250 -14.88 -7.04 -61.51
N PRO A 251 -15.44 -5.85 -61.39
CA PRO A 251 -16.78 -5.60 -61.91
C PRO A 251 -16.76 -5.84 -63.44
N ALA A 252 -17.66 -6.72 -63.89
CA ALA A 252 -17.87 -6.98 -65.30
C ALA A 252 -18.16 -5.66 -66.04
N ALA A 253 -17.47 -5.44 -67.16
CA ALA A 253 -17.61 -4.29 -68.01
C ALA A 253 -19.08 -4.13 -68.46
N PRO A 254 -19.67 -2.94 -68.51
CA PRO A 254 -21.05 -2.74 -68.96
C PRO A 254 -21.15 -3.14 -70.45
N SER A 255 -22.05 -4.06 -70.75
CA SER A 255 -22.41 -4.43 -72.14
C SER A 255 -23.02 -3.22 -72.84
N THR A 256 -22.37 -2.73 -73.90
CA THR A 256 -22.93 -1.75 -74.85
C THR A 256 -24.13 -2.35 -75.55
N LEU A 257 -25.32 -1.95 -75.20
CA LEU A 257 -26.50 -2.14 -76.03
C LEU A 257 -26.43 -1.24 -77.24
N ALA A 258 -26.08 -1.81 -78.41
CA ALA A 258 -26.24 -1.17 -79.72
C ALA A 258 -27.74 -1.09 -80.07
N GLY A 259 -28.19 0.09 -80.46
CA GLY A 259 -29.56 0.40 -80.81
C GLY A 259 -30.10 -0.26 -82.06
N LYS A 260 -31.40 -0.26 -82.10
CA LYS A 260 -32.23 0.02 -83.31
C LYS A 260 -33.50 0.70 -82.81
#